data_ad876b8c97353adf7760ed7f24047277
#
_entry.id   ad876b8c97353adf7760ed7f24047277
#
_cell.length_a   1.000
_cell.length_b   1.000
_cell.length_c   1.000
_cell.angle_alpha   90.00
_cell.angle_beta   90.00
_cell.angle_gamma   90.00
#
_symmetry.space_group_name_H-M   'P 1'
#
loop_
_entity.id
_entity.type
_entity.pdbx_description
1 polymer ?
#
loop_
_entity_poly.entity_id
_entity_poly.type
_entity_poly.pdbx_seq_one_letter_code
_entity_poly.pdbx_strand_id
1 'polypeptide(L)'
;MEYVKSKKYDTEELQSMIMGPNPVKLCEELLIGNQIPENAVVCDLGSGSGLTSVFLAKEYGFVVYAEDLWSDPVENRRFFDRMGLDRSRIIPIKADATDLPFEKEFFDAVVSTDSYNYFGRDERYLDDKLLPFVKTGGYICIAIPGMKKDCHDALPPELLLSWTPEQLEYMHDLSYWTALVKKCVGAELVCAKEMESNSEVWADWLKQDNEYAVGDRKSMEAGGGKYLNFISIVLRKK
;
A
#
# COMPACT_ATOMS: atom_id res chain seq x y z
N MET A 1 -8.57 9.53 14.47
CA MET A 1 -9.44 8.34 14.23
C MET A 1 -8.94 7.20 15.10
N GLU A 2 -9.77 6.21 15.49
CA GLU A 2 -9.29 5.08 16.30
C GLU A 2 -9.13 3.84 15.39
N TYR A 3 -7.90 3.36 15.21
CA TYR A 3 -7.57 2.20 14.39
C TYR A 3 -7.66 0.91 15.21
N VAL A 4 -8.87 0.40 15.41
CA VAL A 4 -9.16 -0.70 16.36
C VAL A 4 -8.65 -2.06 15.85
N LYS A 5 -8.71 -2.29 14.54
CA LYS A 5 -8.30 -3.57 13.95
C LYS A 5 -6.77 -3.69 13.93
N SER A 6 -6.07 -2.65 13.49
CA SER A 6 -4.60 -2.66 13.39
C SER A 6 -3.90 -2.74 14.75
N LYS A 7 -4.52 -2.27 15.84
CA LYS A 7 -3.99 -2.44 17.21
C LYS A 7 -3.69 -3.89 17.59
N LYS A 8 -4.38 -4.86 17.00
CA LYS A 8 -4.12 -6.30 17.22
C LYS A 8 -2.77 -6.74 16.67
N TYR A 9 -2.17 -5.93 15.79
CA TYR A 9 -0.91 -6.17 15.10
C TYR A 9 0.25 -5.35 15.69
N ASP A 10 0.04 -4.66 16.82
CA ASP A 10 1.05 -3.85 17.51
C ASP A 10 1.94 -4.71 18.45
N THR A 11 2.14 -6.00 18.14
CA THR A 11 3.11 -6.85 18.84
C THR A 11 4.51 -6.61 18.30
N GLU A 12 5.52 -6.75 19.14
CA GLU A 12 6.93 -6.58 18.76
C GLU A 12 7.31 -7.44 17.53
N GLU A 13 6.87 -8.70 17.51
CA GLU A 13 7.10 -9.61 16.37
C GLU A 13 6.53 -9.06 15.06
N LEU A 14 5.27 -8.61 15.04
CA LEU A 14 4.62 -8.14 13.82
C LEU A 14 5.12 -6.74 13.41
N GLN A 15 5.41 -5.89 14.38
CA GLN A 15 5.99 -4.58 14.11
C GLN A 15 7.41 -4.68 13.54
N SER A 16 8.20 -5.68 13.92
CA SER A 16 9.52 -5.91 13.32
C SER A 16 9.47 -6.34 11.83
N MET A 17 8.31 -6.71 11.33
CA MET A 17 8.10 -7.12 9.92
C MET A 17 7.74 -5.97 9.00
N ILE A 18 7.43 -4.78 9.51
CA ILE A 18 7.12 -3.63 8.65
C ILE A 18 8.37 -3.15 7.91
N MET A 19 8.21 -2.73 6.67
CA MET A 19 9.29 -2.30 5.78
C MET A 19 9.12 -0.85 5.32
N GLY A 20 8.33 -0.08 6.06
CA GLY A 20 7.99 1.31 5.84
C GLY A 20 7.02 1.77 6.93
N PRO A 21 6.48 2.98 6.84
CA PRO A 21 5.44 3.48 7.74
C PRO A 21 4.29 2.49 7.88
N ASN A 22 3.80 2.27 9.10
CA ASN A 22 2.95 1.14 9.47
C ASN A 22 1.86 0.79 8.44
N PRO A 23 2.06 -0.24 7.61
CA PRO A 23 1.19 -0.53 6.48
C PRO A 23 -0.18 -1.07 6.92
N VAL A 24 -0.27 -1.65 8.11
CA VAL A 24 -1.52 -2.19 8.64
C VAL A 24 -2.49 -1.06 9.03
N LYS A 25 -1.98 0.02 9.64
CA LYS A 25 -2.79 1.22 9.92
C LYS A 25 -3.20 1.93 8.65
N LEU A 26 -2.28 2.06 7.68
CA LEU A 26 -2.62 2.62 6.35
C LEU A 26 -3.72 1.79 5.68
N CYS A 27 -3.61 0.46 5.70
CA CYS A 27 -4.60 -0.43 5.13
C CYS A 27 -5.95 -0.33 5.84
N GLU A 28 -5.99 -0.21 7.18
CA GLU A 28 -7.24 -0.01 7.93
C GLU A 28 -7.91 1.31 7.54
N GLU A 29 -7.17 2.41 7.52
CA GLU A 29 -7.73 3.71 7.11
C GLU A 29 -8.23 3.71 5.67
N LEU A 30 -7.45 3.13 4.74
CA LEU A 30 -7.80 3.00 3.33
C LEU A 30 -9.15 2.30 3.13
N LEU A 31 -9.43 1.29 3.95
CA LEU A 31 -10.62 0.45 3.81
C LEU A 31 -11.80 0.91 4.69
N ILE A 32 -11.72 2.04 5.37
CA ILE A 32 -12.87 2.57 6.12
C ILE A 32 -14.02 2.90 5.18
N GLY A 33 -15.18 2.31 5.46
CA GLY A 33 -16.38 2.51 4.65
C GLY A 33 -16.36 1.84 3.29
N ASN A 34 -15.37 0.94 3.03
CA ASN A 34 -15.36 0.14 1.82
C ASN A 34 -16.63 -0.75 1.72
N GLN A 35 -16.99 -1.10 0.49
CA GLN A 35 -18.14 -1.97 0.20
C GLN A 35 -17.71 -3.32 -0.40
N ILE A 36 -16.45 -3.71 -0.16
CA ILE A 36 -15.94 -5.01 -0.60
C ILE A 36 -16.55 -6.09 0.28
N PRO A 37 -17.26 -7.08 -0.29
CA PRO A 37 -17.96 -8.08 0.50
C PRO A 37 -16.99 -9.04 1.21
N GLU A 38 -17.44 -9.61 2.33
CA GLU A 38 -16.75 -10.73 2.96
C GLU A 38 -16.58 -11.90 1.97
N ASN A 39 -15.46 -12.62 2.05
CA ASN A 39 -15.04 -13.66 1.10
C ASN A 39 -14.73 -13.17 -0.33
N ALA A 40 -14.65 -11.87 -0.56
CA ALA A 40 -14.13 -11.33 -1.82
C ALA A 40 -12.71 -11.86 -2.11
N VAL A 41 -12.44 -12.09 -3.38
CA VAL A 41 -11.09 -12.43 -3.87
C VAL A 41 -10.32 -11.15 -4.09
N VAL A 42 -9.26 -10.93 -3.30
CA VAL A 42 -8.51 -9.68 -3.26
C VAL A 42 -7.05 -9.93 -3.58
N CYS A 43 -6.47 -9.09 -4.43
CA CYS A 43 -5.02 -9.00 -4.60
C CYS A 43 -4.46 -7.97 -3.60
N ASP A 44 -3.52 -8.38 -2.77
CA ASP A 44 -2.64 -7.47 -2.02
C ASP A 44 -1.41 -7.24 -2.88
N LEU A 45 -1.38 -6.11 -3.60
CA LEU A 45 -0.43 -5.78 -4.65
C LEU A 45 0.79 -5.09 -4.07
N GLY A 46 1.95 -5.76 -4.10
CA GLY A 46 3.17 -5.35 -3.41
C GLY A 46 3.09 -5.68 -1.91
N SER A 47 2.73 -6.92 -1.59
CA SER A 47 2.44 -7.37 -0.21
C SER A 47 3.66 -7.49 0.70
N GLY A 48 4.88 -7.44 0.15
CA GLY A 48 6.12 -7.61 0.90
C GLY A 48 6.13 -8.91 1.71
N SER A 49 6.38 -8.81 3.01
CA SER A 49 6.36 -9.95 3.95
C SER A 49 4.95 -10.54 4.18
N GLY A 50 3.90 -9.94 3.61
CA GLY A 50 2.53 -10.41 3.72
C GLY A 50 1.77 -9.99 4.99
N LEU A 51 2.28 -9.01 5.72
CA LEU A 51 1.61 -8.55 6.96
C LEU A 51 0.24 -7.91 6.65
N THR A 52 0.14 -7.09 5.62
CA THR A 52 -1.12 -6.53 5.11
C THR A 52 -2.06 -7.62 4.61
N SER A 53 -1.53 -8.65 3.94
CA SER A 53 -2.31 -9.79 3.47
C SER A 53 -2.96 -10.56 4.62
N VAL A 54 -2.22 -10.80 5.71
CA VAL A 54 -2.76 -11.41 6.93
C VAL A 54 -3.87 -10.55 7.54
N PHE A 55 -3.66 -9.24 7.60
CA PHE A 55 -4.66 -8.29 8.10
C PHE A 55 -5.94 -8.31 7.26
N LEU A 56 -5.83 -8.27 5.94
CA LEU A 56 -6.96 -8.35 5.02
C LEU A 56 -7.74 -9.66 5.19
N ALA A 57 -7.05 -10.79 5.29
CA ALA A 57 -7.67 -12.09 5.46
C ALA A 57 -8.39 -12.23 6.82
N LYS A 58 -7.79 -11.76 7.92
CA LYS A 58 -8.33 -11.92 9.27
C LYS A 58 -9.40 -10.90 9.64
N GLU A 59 -9.19 -9.63 9.27
CA GLU A 59 -10.05 -8.55 9.75
C GLU A 59 -11.19 -8.22 8.80
N TYR A 60 -11.10 -8.65 7.54
CA TYR A 60 -12.14 -8.44 6.51
C TYR A 60 -12.67 -9.74 5.92
N GLY A 61 -12.09 -10.90 6.27
CA GLY A 61 -12.54 -12.19 5.79
C GLY A 61 -12.31 -12.41 4.28
N PHE A 62 -11.36 -11.72 3.66
CA PHE A 62 -11.06 -11.87 2.24
C PHE A 62 -10.28 -13.14 1.94
N VAL A 63 -10.39 -13.63 0.70
CA VAL A 63 -9.46 -14.58 0.10
C VAL A 63 -8.36 -13.76 -0.57
N VAL A 64 -7.13 -13.80 -0.04
CA VAL A 64 -6.08 -12.87 -0.41
C VAL A 64 -5.00 -13.56 -1.26
N TYR A 65 -4.72 -13.00 -2.41
CA TYR A 65 -3.54 -13.28 -3.21
C TYR A 65 -2.46 -12.24 -2.85
N ALA A 66 -1.48 -12.68 -2.07
CA ALA A 66 -0.37 -11.84 -1.60
C ALA A 66 0.71 -11.80 -2.68
N GLU A 67 0.63 -10.81 -3.54
CA GLU A 67 1.52 -10.64 -4.69
C GLU A 67 2.69 -9.74 -4.34
N ASP A 68 3.92 -10.16 -4.66
CA ASP A 68 5.13 -9.36 -4.51
C ASP A 68 6.25 -9.83 -5.43
N LEU A 69 7.05 -8.90 -5.92
CA LEU A 69 8.18 -9.18 -6.80
C LEU A 69 9.41 -9.72 -6.05
N TRP A 70 9.65 -9.21 -4.83
CA TRP A 70 10.91 -9.40 -4.11
C TRP A 70 10.82 -10.46 -3.01
N SER A 71 9.65 -10.60 -2.39
CA SER A 71 9.46 -11.54 -1.27
C SER A 71 9.52 -13.01 -1.74
N ASP A 72 9.93 -13.88 -0.82
CA ASP A 72 9.93 -15.32 -1.05
C ASP A 72 8.56 -15.91 -0.69
N PRO A 73 7.80 -16.48 -1.65
CA PRO A 73 6.51 -17.11 -1.36
C PRO A 73 6.58 -18.24 -0.33
N VAL A 74 7.73 -18.91 -0.20
CA VAL A 74 7.92 -19.98 0.81
C VAL A 74 7.97 -19.39 2.21
N GLU A 75 8.68 -18.28 2.39
CA GLU A 75 8.74 -17.57 3.68
C GLU A 75 7.39 -16.94 4.02
N ASN A 76 6.73 -16.30 3.06
CA ASN A 76 5.38 -15.78 3.24
C ASN A 76 4.41 -16.89 3.64
N ARG A 77 4.49 -18.07 2.98
CA ARG A 77 3.65 -19.22 3.37
C ARG A 77 3.89 -19.68 4.80
N ARG A 78 5.15 -19.75 5.24
CA ARG A 78 5.50 -20.08 6.64
C ARG A 78 4.93 -19.08 7.63
N PHE A 79 4.98 -17.79 7.29
CA PHE A 79 4.38 -16.75 8.11
C PHE A 79 2.86 -16.90 8.18
N PHE A 80 2.18 -17.13 7.05
CA PHE A 80 0.72 -17.31 7.01
C PHE A 80 0.27 -18.54 7.82
N ASP A 81 1.04 -19.65 7.77
CA ASP A 81 0.77 -20.84 8.56
C ASP A 81 0.90 -20.55 10.07
N ARG A 82 1.94 -19.80 10.50
CA ARG A 82 2.07 -19.34 11.89
C ARG A 82 0.90 -18.46 12.33
N MET A 83 0.36 -17.65 11.42
CA MET A 83 -0.80 -16.80 11.68
C MET A 83 -2.13 -17.59 11.64
N GLY A 84 -2.11 -18.91 11.43
CA GLY A 84 -3.30 -19.76 11.39
C GLY A 84 -4.17 -19.59 10.14
N LEU A 85 -3.57 -19.17 9.02
CA LEU A 85 -4.23 -18.96 7.74
C LEU A 85 -3.82 -20.06 6.75
N ASP A 86 -4.78 -20.83 6.29
CA ASP A 86 -4.54 -21.91 5.33
C ASP A 86 -4.49 -21.42 3.87
N ARG A 87 -4.19 -22.34 2.94
CA ARG A 87 -4.03 -22.05 1.52
C ARG A 87 -5.32 -21.67 0.79
N SER A 88 -6.47 -21.92 1.39
CA SER A 88 -7.75 -21.50 0.82
C SER A 88 -8.06 -20.04 1.13
N ARG A 89 -7.40 -19.49 2.14
CA ARG A 89 -7.65 -18.13 2.62
C ARG A 89 -6.59 -17.13 2.15
N ILE A 90 -5.31 -17.55 2.04
CA ILE A 90 -4.22 -16.66 1.65
C ILE A 90 -3.16 -17.40 0.82
N ILE A 91 -2.85 -16.85 -0.34
CA ILE A 91 -1.99 -17.46 -1.35
C ILE A 91 -0.84 -16.50 -1.69
N PRO A 92 0.43 -16.83 -1.36
CA PRO A 92 1.56 -16.02 -1.76
C PRO A 92 1.87 -16.25 -3.24
N ILE A 93 2.08 -15.16 -3.98
CA ILE A 93 2.39 -15.17 -5.42
C ILE A 93 3.64 -14.31 -5.65
N LYS A 94 4.63 -14.87 -6.35
CA LYS A 94 5.77 -14.11 -6.84
C LYS A 94 5.50 -13.66 -8.25
N ALA A 95 5.28 -12.36 -8.43
CA ALA A 95 5.00 -11.77 -9.74
C ALA A 95 5.51 -10.32 -9.80
N ASP A 96 5.54 -9.78 -11.02
CA ASP A 96 5.74 -8.36 -11.27
C ASP A 96 4.36 -7.70 -11.41
N ALA A 97 4.12 -6.63 -10.67
CA ALA A 97 2.88 -5.85 -10.72
C ALA A 97 2.55 -5.34 -12.13
N THR A 98 3.54 -5.28 -13.04
CA THR A 98 3.37 -4.90 -14.44
C THR A 98 3.07 -6.09 -15.39
N ASP A 99 3.15 -7.33 -14.87
CA ASP A 99 2.90 -8.56 -15.64
C ASP A 99 2.26 -9.64 -14.75
N LEU A 100 1.04 -9.38 -14.30
CA LEU A 100 0.31 -10.22 -13.35
C LEU A 100 -0.17 -11.53 -14.00
N PRO A 101 0.07 -12.71 -13.39
CA PRO A 101 -0.22 -14.02 -13.95
C PRO A 101 -1.65 -14.51 -13.65
N PHE A 102 -2.64 -13.64 -13.79
CA PHE A 102 -4.03 -13.97 -13.47
C PHE A 102 -4.94 -13.95 -14.69
N GLU A 103 -6.08 -14.60 -14.58
CA GLU A 103 -7.14 -14.50 -15.58
C GLU A 103 -7.82 -13.13 -15.50
N LYS A 104 -8.43 -12.71 -16.62
CA LYS A 104 -9.22 -11.49 -16.66
C LYS A 104 -10.40 -11.57 -15.68
N GLU A 105 -10.75 -10.44 -15.08
CA GLU A 105 -11.87 -10.32 -14.14
C GLU A 105 -11.80 -11.32 -12.96
N PHE A 106 -10.60 -11.56 -12.46
CA PHE A 106 -10.35 -12.50 -11.38
C PHE A 106 -10.65 -11.90 -9.99
N PHE A 107 -10.26 -10.64 -9.75
CA PHE A 107 -10.34 -10.00 -8.44
C PHE A 107 -11.61 -9.18 -8.24
N ASP A 108 -12.23 -9.30 -7.07
CA ASP A 108 -13.28 -8.40 -6.60
C ASP A 108 -12.69 -7.04 -6.18
N ALA A 109 -11.46 -7.05 -5.67
CA ALA A 109 -10.69 -5.83 -5.40
C ALA A 109 -9.18 -6.05 -5.47
N VAL A 110 -8.46 -4.95 -5.68
CA VAL A 110 -7.00 -4.85 -5.49
C VAL A 110 -6.75 -3.85 -4.38
N VAL A 111 -5.90 -4.21 -3.42
CA VAL A 111 -5.40 -3.33 -2.36
C VAL A 111 -3.90 -3.21 -2.53
N SER A 112 -3.36 -2.00 -2.49
CA SER A 112 -1.92 -1.74 -2.56
C SER A 112 -1.56 -0.71 -1.49
N THR A 113 -0.65 -1.10 -0.60
CA THR A 113 -0.22 -0.26 0.51
C THR A 113 1.29 -0.05 0.45
N ASP A 114 1.71 1.20 0.31
CA ASP A 114 3.12 1.63 0.27
C ASP A 114 3.96 0.97 -0.86
N SER A 115 3.34 0.68 -2.01
CA SER A 115 4.04 0.05 -3.15
C SER A 115 3.64 0.61 -4.51
N TYR A 116 2.39 1.03 -4.71
CA TYR A 116 1.88 1.48 -6.02
C TYR A 116 2.66 2.65 -6.64
N ASN A 117 3.26 3.51 -5.84
CA ASN A 117 4.09 4.64 -6.28
C ASN A 117 5.30 4.20 -7.14
N TYR A 118 5.78 2.98 -7.01
CA TYR A 118 6.93 2.47 -7.78
C TYR A 118 6.58 2.13 -9.24
N PHE A 119 5.38 1.65 -9.51
CA PHE A 119 4.96 1.17 -10.83
C PHE A 119 3.73 1.89 -11.41
N GLY A 120 2.94 2.56 -10.58
CA GLY A 120 1.66 3.18 -10.97
C GLY A 120 1.78 4.57 -11.60
N ARG A 121 2.99 5.10 -11.89
CA ARG A 121 3.19 6.42 -12.49
C ARG A 121 3.00 6.45 -14.01
N ASP A 122 3.00 5.30 -14.67
CA ASP A 122 2.63 5.20 -16.08
C ASP A 122 1.12 5.47 -16.23
N GLU A 123 0.77 6.44 -17.08
CA GLU A 123 -0.62 6.86 -17.34
C GLU A 123 -1.52 5.71 -17.81
N ARG A 124 -0.92 4.68 -18.44
CA ARG A 124 -1.63 3.53 -18.98
C ARG A 124 -1.65 2.34 -18.04
N TYR A 125 -0.91 2.40 -16.94
CA TYR A 125 -0.78 1.26 -16.02
C TYR A 125 -2.14 0.74 -15.53
N LEU A 126 -3.03 1.62 -15.11
CA LEU A 126 -4.36 1.23 -14.64
C LEU A 126 -5.16 0.53 -15.73
N ASP A 127 -5.31 1.13 -16.92
CA ASP A 127 -6.14 0.58 -17.99
C ASP A 127 -5.53 -0.69 -18.60
N ASP A 128 -4.21 -0.73 -18.81
CA ASP A 128 -3.55 -1.79 -19.57
C ASP A 128 -3.06 -2.95 -18.70
N LYS A 129 -2.68 -2.69 -17.44
CA LYS A 129 -1.96 -3.65 -16.59
C LYS A 129 -2.74 -4.14 -15.37
N LEU A 130 -3.62 -3.33 -14.79
CA LEU A 130 -4.31 -3.69 -13.55
C LEU A 130 -5.80 -3.97 -13.75
N LEU A 131 -6.53 -3.06 -14.40
CA LEU A 131 -7.97 -3.21 -14.63
C LEU A 131 -8.39 -4.49 -15.35
N PRO A 132 -7.62 -5.06 -16.30
CA PRO A 132 -8.01 -6.33 -16.91
C PRO A 132 -8.28 -7.45 -15.92
N PHE A 133 -7.63 -7.46 -14.77
CA PHE A 133 -7.76 -8.49 -13.73
C PHE A 133 -8.83 -8.20 -12.69
N VAL A 134 -9.35 -6.98 -12.63
CA VAL A 134 -10.40 -6.57 -11.70
C VAL A 134 -11.76 -6.81 -12.36
N LYS A 135 -12.73 -7.36 -11.63
CA LYS A 135 -14.11 -7.55 -12.10
C LYS A 135 -14.80 -6.21 -12.33
N THR A 136 -15.74 -6.17 -13.27
CA THR A 136 -16.64 -5.02 -13.43
C THR A 136 -17.34 -4.69 -12.11
N GLY A 137 -17.29 -3.43 -11.69
CA GLY A 137 -17.77 -2.96 -10.39
C GLY A 137 -16.84 -3.21 -9.22
N GLY A 138 -15.70 -3.88 -9.44
CA GLY A 138 -14.67 -4.14 -8.43
C GLY A 138 -13.85 -2.89 -8.08
N TYR A 139 -13.14 -2.95 -6.98
CA TYR A 139 -12.44 -1.80 -6.40
C TYR A 139 -10.92 -1.90 -6.57
N ILE A 140 -10.26 -0.74 -6.70
CA ILE A 140 -8.83 -0.58 -6.55
C ILE A 140 -8.60 0.43 -5.43
N CYS A 141 -7.99 -0.04 -4.33
CA CYS A 141 -7.75 0.74 -3.13
C CYS A 141 -6.24 0.90 -2.95
N ILE A 142 -5.74 2.14 -2.95
CA ILE A 142 -4.32 2.45 -2.97
C ILE A 142 -4.00 3.40 -1.80
N ALA A 143 -2.99 3.07 -0.99
CA ALA A 143 -2.36 3.98 -0.05
C ALA A 143 -0.87 4.12 -0.40
N ILE A 144 -0.43 5.33 -0.69
CA ILE A 144 0.93 5.62 -1.17
C ILE A 144 1.57 6.75 -0.38
N PRO A 145 2.90 6.71 -0.22
CA PRO A 145 3.63 7.85 0.29
C PRO A 145 3.56 9.02 -0.69
N GLY A 146 3.52 10.22 -0.17
CA GLY A 146 3.42 11.43 -0.97
C GLY A 146 3.96 12.67 -0.28
N MET A 147 3.81 13.79 -0.94
CA MET A 147 4.10 15.12 -0.42
C MET A 147 2.81 15.89 -0.16
N LYS A 148 2.78 16.73 0.88
CA LYS A 148 1.64 17.65 1.13
C LYS A 148 1.52 18.69 0.01
N LYS A 149 2.65 19.06 -0.55
CA LYS A 149 2.77 19.91 -1.74
C LYS A 149 4.01 19.46 -2.50
N ASP A 150 3.87 19.36 -3.81
CA ASP A 150 5.01 19.04 -4.68
C ASP A 150 6.13 20.06 -4.48
N CYS A 151 7.35 19.55 -4.26
CA CYS A 151 8.53 20.35 -4.05
C CYS A 151 9.74 19.88 -4.88
N HIS A 152 9.51 19.12 -5.95
CA HIS A 152 10.59 18.61 -6.81
C HIS A 152 11.44 19.71 -7.46
N ASP A 153 10.86 20.87 -7.75
CA ASP A 153 11.62 22.03 -8.28
C ASP A 153 12.68 22.57 -7.30
N ALA A 154 12.47 22.35 -5.97
CA ALA A 154 13.37 22.79 -4.92
C ALA A 154 13.19 21.89 -3.68
N LEU A 155 13.84 20.72 -3.72
CA LEU A 155 13.74 19.73 -2.64
C LEU A 155 14.27 20.31 -1.32
N PRO A 156 13.48 20.21 -0.24
CA PRO A 156 13.90 20.66 1.09
C PRO A 156 15.14 19.90 1.57
N PRO A 157 16.16 20.60 2.10
CA PRO A 157 17.38 19.96 2.57
C PRO A 157 17.14 18.94 3.68
N GLU A 158 16.08 19.10 4.47
CA GLU A 158 15.68 18.15 5.50
C GLU A 158 15.34 16.77 4.91
N LEU A 159 14.71 16.70 3.72
CA LEU A 159 14.41 15.45 3.06
C LEU A 159 15.65 14.76 2.50
N LEU A 160 16.63 15.55 2.02
CA LEU A 160 17.86 15.05 1.42
C LEU A 160 18.85 14.43 2.44
N LEU A 161 18.53 14.47 3.74
CA LEU A 161 19.33 13.79 4.77
C LEU A 161 19.13 12.27 4.76
N SER A 162 17.99 11.79 4.28
CA SER A 162 17.66 10.37 4.24
C SER A 162 17.40 9.84 2.85
N TRP A 163 16.91 10.66 1.94
CA TRP A 163 16.49 10.23 0.60
C TRP A 163 17.23 11.00 -0.49
N THR A 164 17.57 10.30 -1.56
CA THR A 164 18.10 10.94 -2.77
C THR A 164 16.98 11.60 -3.58
N PRO A 165 17.31 12.56 -4.48
CA PRO A 165 16.29 13.10 -5.40
C PRO A 165 15.55 12.02 -6.18
N GLU A 166 16.25 10.97 -6.65
CA GLU A 166 15.66 9.85 -7.41
C GLU A 166 14.66 9.05 -6.57
N GLN A 167 14.91 8.88 -5.26
CA GLN A 167 13.97 8.22 -4.36
C GLN A 167 12.74 9.09 -4.11
N LEU A 168 12.90 10.40 -4.02
CA LEU A 168 11.79 11.34 -3.84
C LEU A 168 10.92 11.48 -5.09
N GLU A 169 11.43 11.17 -6.29
CA GLU A 169 10.65 11.12 -7.54
C GLU A 169 9.41 10.20 -7.50
N TYR A 170 9.35 9.29 -6.53
CA TYR A 170 8.20 8.42 -6.32
C TYR A 170 7.13 9.04 -5.40
N MET A 171 7.40 10.19 -4.78
CA MET A 171 6.53 10.82 -3.79
C MET A 171 5.93 12.13 -4.33
N HIS A 172 4.80 12.05 -5.01
CA HIS A 172 4.09 13.23 -5.51
C HIS A 172 2.94 13.64 -4.58
N ASP A 173 2.40 14.83 -4.80
CA ASP A 173 1.26 15.34 -4.04
C ASP A 173 -0.09 14.75 -4.50
N LEU A 174 -1.14 15.03 -3.72
CA LEU A 174 -2.51 14.60 -4.01
C LEU A 174 -3.01 15.08 -5.38
N SER A 175 -2.59 16.27 -5.82
CA SER A 175 -3.00 16.86 -7.11
C SER A 175 -2.43 16.05 -8.27
N TYR A 176 -1.15 15.70 -8.22
CA TYR A 176 -0.49 14.86 -9.21
C TYR A 176 -1.19 13.50 -9.34
N TRP A 177 -1.32 12.79 -8.22
CA TRP A 177 -1.92 11.45 -8.23
C TRP A 177 -3.38 11.47 -8.68
N THR A 178 -4.14 12.48 -8.24
CA THR A 178 -5.54 12.65 -8.69
C THR A 178 -5.62 12.90 -10.18
N ALA A 179 -4.74 13.74 -10.73
CA ALA A 179 -4.70 14.02 -12.17
C ALA A 179 -4.31 12.77 -12.97
N LEU A 180 -3.34 11.99 -12.47
CA LEU A 180 -2.87 10.78 -13.10
C LEU A 180 -3.97 9.71 -13.18
N VAL A 181 -4.59 9.36 -12.04
CA VAL A 181 -5.60 8.29 -12.01
C VAL A 181 -6.88 8.67 -12.75
N LYS A 182 -7.20 9.96 -12.90
CA LYS A 182 -8.33 10.45 -13.72
C LYS A 182 -8.14 10.25 -15.22
N LYS A 183 -6.92 9.96 -15.69
CA LYS A 183 -6.68 9.62 -17.10
C LYS A 183 -7.17 8.19 -17.42
N CYS A 184 -7.34 7.35 -16.42
CA CYS A 184 -7.90 6.03 -16.56
C CYS A 184 -9.34 6.09 -17.07
N VAL A 185 -9.60 5.43 -18.20
CA VAL A 185 -10.92 5.42 -18.85
C VAL A 185 -11.82 4.34 -18.27
N GLY A 186 -11.23 3.18 -17.92
CA GLY A 186 -11.94 1.98 -17.47
C GLY A 186 -12.41 2.02 -16.00
N ALA A 187 -12.02 3.04 -15.23
CA ALA A 187 -12.47 3.20 -13.85
C ALA A 187 -13.01 4.60 -13.56
N GLU A 188 -13.77 4.71 -12.49
CA GLU A 188 -14.18 5.98 -11.90
C GLU A 188 -13.43 6.23 -10.59
N LEU A 189 -13.00 7.46 -10.35
CA LEU A 189 -12.42 7.88 -9.09
C LEU A 189 -13.53 8.07 -8.05
N VAL A 190 -13.54 7.22 -7.03
CA VAL A 190 -14.50 7.28 -5.91
C VAL A 190 -14.02 8.28 -4.86
N CYS A 191 -12.74 8.22 -4.49
CA CYS A 191 -12.15 9.09 -3.49
C CYS A 191 -10.64 9.23 -3.72
N ALA A 192 -10.11 10.44 -3.48
CA ALA A 192 -8.68 10.69 -3.30
C ALA A 192 -8.50 11.74 -2.21
N LYS A 193 -7.71 11.42 -1.18
CA LYS A 193 -7.50 12.32 -0.04
C LYS A 193 -6.16 12.05 0.65
N GLU A 194 -5.67 13.02 1.41
CA GLU A 194 -4.60 12.80 2.36
C GLU A 194 -5.09 11.93 3.53
N MET A 195 -4.20 11.09 4.07
CA MET A 195 -4.53 10.16 5.15
C MET A 195 -4.28 10.81 6.52
N GLU A 196 -5.18 10.53 7.46
CA GLU A 196 -5.11 11.07 8.83
C GLU A 196 -4.06 10.34 9.67
N SER A 197 -3.78 9.06 9.37
CA SER A 197 -2.81 8.23 10.09
C SER A 197 -1.34 8.63 9.88
N ASN A 198 -1.05 9.57 8.98
CA ASN A 198 0.31 9.92 8.57
C ASN A 198 1.32 10.02 9.73
N SER A 199 1.01 10.78 10.77
CA SER A 199 1.93 10.94 11.92
C SER A 199 2.11 9.66 12.74
N GLU A 200 1.04 8.86 12.89
CA GLU A 200 1.08 7.63 13.68
C GLU A 200 1.87 6.53 12.96
N VAL A 201 1.66 6.37 11.64
CA VAL A 201 2.35 5.34 10.86
C VAL A 201 3.85 5.61 10.79
N TRP A 202 4.25 6.87 10.64
CA TRP A 202 5.65 7.27 10.74
C TRP A 202 6.23 7.03 12.14
N ALA A 203 5.49 7.37 13.21
CA ALA A 203 5.96 7.15 14.58
C ALA A 203 6.19 5.66 14.89
N ASP A 204 5.40 4.76 14.33
CA ASP A 204 5.61 3.31 14.48
C ASP A 204 6.83 2.83 13.69
N TRP A 205 7.01 3.33 12.46
CA TRP A 205 8.16 3.00 11.63
C TRP A 205 9.49 3.43 12.24
N LEU A 206 9.56 4.66 12.71
CA LEU A 206 10.79 5.23 13.26
C LEU A 206 11.24 4.59 14.59
N LYS A 207 10.40 3.75 15.22
CA LYS A 207 10.79 2.92 16.37
C LYS A 207 11.57 1.66 15.98
N GLN A 208 11.49 1.23 14.70
CA GLN A 208 12.11 0.00 14.25
C GLN A 208 13.63 0.15 14.13
N ASP A 209 14.37 -0.93 14.43
CA ASP A 209 15.85 -0.92 14.42
C ASP A 209 16.47 -1.48 13.14
N ASN A 210 15.68 -1.61 12.06
CA ASN A 210 16.24 -1.94 10.76
C ASN A 210 16.94 -0.73 10.12
N GLU A 211 17.84 -0.99 9.18
CA GLU A 211 18.70 0.03 8.56
C GLU A 211 17.93 1.14 7.84
N TYR A 212 16.78 0.84 7.24
CA TYR A 212 15.95 1.82 6.53
C TYR A 212 15.27 2.77 7.51
N ALA A 213 14.66 2.25 8.57
CA ALA A 213 14.03 3.08 9.61
C ALA A 213 15.06 3.99 10.29
N VAL A 214 16.25 3.46 10.58
CA VAL A 214 17.38 4.24 11.13
C VAL A 214 17.81 5.34 10.14
N GLY A 215 17.85 5.01 8.86
CA GLY A 215 18.17 5.97 7.79
C GLY A 215 17.16 7.13 7.73
N ASP A 216 15.88 6.81 7.79
CA ASP A 216 14.79 7.78 7.69
C ASP A 216 14.70 8.75 8.88
N ARG A 217 15.17 8.33 10.06
CA ARG A 217 15.20 9.17 11.28
C ARG A 217 15.87 10.53 11.05
N LYS A 218 16.94 10.57 10.26
CA LYS A 218 17.70 11.82 10.01
C LYS A 218 16.83 12.93 9.42
N SER A 219 16.07 12.60 8.38
CA SER A 219 15.15 13.55 7.76
C SER A 219 14.00 13.91 8.70
N MET A 220 13.44 12.94 9.40
CA MET A 220 12.28 13.14 10.26
C MET A 220 12.63 13.99 11.49
N GLU A 221 13.78 13.76 12.13
CA GLU A 221 14.32 14.56 13.23
C GLU A 221 14.66 16.00 12.82
N ALA A 222 15.09 16.19 11.57
CA ALA A 222 15.31 17.52 10.99
C ALA A 222 14.00 18.26 10.62
N GLY A 223 12.84 17.61 10.84
CA GLY A 223 11.54 18.20 10.54
C GLY A 223 11.02 17.91 9.12
N GLY A 224 11.61 16.97 8.39
CA GLY A 224 11.19 16.55 7.04
C GLY A 224 9.75 16.06 6.98
N GLY A 225 9.23 15.48 8.05
CA GLY A 225 7.85 15.01 8.15
C GLY A 225 6.76 16.08 7.90
N LYS A 226 7.11 17.37 8.00
CA LYS A 226 6.18 18.46 7.65
C LYS A 226 5.85 18.54 6.16
N TYR A 227 6.70 17.95 5.30
CA TYR A 227 6.51 17.92 3.85
C TYR A 227 5.80 16.66 3.36
N LEU A 228 5.82 15.59 4.17
CA LEU A 228 5.34 14.27 3.78
C LEU A 228 3.91 13.99 4.26
N ASN A 229 3.20 13.17 3.51
CA ASN A 229 1.92 12.58 3.88
C ASN A 229 1.79 11.18 3.28
N PHE A 230 0.67 10.53 3.57
CA PHE A 230 0.14 9.41 2.80
C PHE A 230 -1.13 9.84 2.08
N ILE A 231 -1.35 9.27 0.91
CA ILE A 231 -2.48 9.57 0.04
C ILE A 231 -3.27 8.28 -0.17
N SER A 232 -4.57 8.32 0.11
CA SER A 232 -5.49 7.25 -0.24
C SER A 232 -6.20 7.56 -1.55
N ILE A 233 -6.31 6.56 -2.42
CA ILE A 233 -7.03 6.63 -3.70
C ILE A 233 -7.92 5.39 -3.79
N VAL A 234 -9.20 5.59 -4.07
CA VAL A 234 -10.15 4.52 -4.31
C VAL A 234 -10.78 4.71 -5.68
N LEU A 235 -10.66 3.69 -6.50
CA LEU A 235 -11.22 3.62 -7.84
C LEU A 235 -12.22 2.45 -7.92
N ARG A 236 -13.21 2.55 -8.81
CA ARG A 236 -14.14 1.46 -9.12
C ARG A 236 -14.15 1.22 -10.62
N LYS A 237 -13.94 -0.05 -11.02
CA LYS A 237 -14.02 -0.44 -12.43
C LYS A 237 -15.44 -0.27 -12.96
N LYS A 238 -15.57 0.31 -14.16
CA LYS A 238 -16.83 0.53 -14.87
C LYS A 238 -17.38 -0.74 -15.49
#